data_269a0cf177135e66d20bdba0bb5d8d7f
#
_entry.id   269a0cf177135e66d20bdba0bb5d8d7f
#
_cell.length_a   1.000
_cell.length_b   1.000
_cell.length_c   1.000
_cell.angle_alpha   90.00
_cell.angle_beta   90.00
_cell.angle_gamma   90.00
#
_symmetry.space_group_name_H-M   'P 1'
#
loop_
_entity.id
_entity.type
_entity.pdbx_description
1 polymer ?
#
loop_
_entity_poly.entity_id
_entity_poly.type
_entity_poly.pdbx_seq_one_letter_code
_entity_poly.pdbx_strand_id
1 'polypeptide(L)'
;MEKIVLGSGKLYIDEFTGTLPEDAEIEVEEKLLGLIQSGASLSYKPSFKEAKDDLGLVSKKILTEEEAILKSGVMTWNGNTLKRLCSTARVEEDTAKKVRTVKIGGTGNYDGKKYVIHFVHKDAVDGDIRITIVGSNEAGFELAFAKDKETVINAEFKAQPQDNEGTLILYKEEDSSITA
;
A
#
# COMPACT_ATOMS: atom_id res chain seq x y z
N MET A 1 -11.61 -9.33 -22.41
CA MET A 1 -10.80 -10.52 -22.81
C MET A 1 -9.87 -10.85 -21.65
N GLU A 2 -9.69 -12.14 -21.31
CA GLU A 2 -8.73 -12.55 -20.29
C GLU A 2 -7.31 -12.24 -20.78
N LYS A 3 -6.48 -11.65 -19.89
CA LYS A 3 -5.12 -11.23 -20.21
C LYS A 3 -4.11 -11.83 -19.25
N ILE A 4 -2.88 -12.01 -19.70
CA ILE A 4 -1.76 -12.42 -18.85
C ILE A 4 -1.03 -11.16 -18.43
N VAL A 5 -1.06 -10.84 -17.14
CA VAL A 5 -0.35 -9.69 -16.58
C VAL A 5 1.08 -10.08 -16.25
N LEU A 6 2.05 -9.46 -16.93
CA LEU A 6 3.48 -9.66 -16.72
C LEU A 6 4.14 -8.32 -16.45
N GLY A 7 4.95 -8.24 -15.41
CA GLY A 7 5.79 -7.07 -15.13
C GLY A 7 5.60 -6.51 -13.73
N SER A 8 6.33 -5.44 -13.50
CA SER A 8 6.29 -4.67 -12.26
C SER A 8 5.47 -3.39 -12.47
N GLY A 9 5.54 -2.47 -11.54
CA GLY A 9 4.83 -1.20 -11.62
C GLY A 9 5.51 -0.11 -10.80
N LYS A 10 4.78 0.96 -10.57
CA LYS A 10 5.18 2.06 -9.71
C LYS A 10 4.28 2.10 -8.49
N LEU A 11 4.85 2.47 -7.34
CA LEU A 11 4.13 2.60 -6.09
C LEU A 11 4.15 4.06 -5.64
N TYR A 12 2.98 4.65 -5.54
CA TYR A 12 2.78 6.01 -5.09
C TYR A 12 2.17 6.05 -3.71
N ILE A 13 2.45 7.09 -2.95
CA ILE A 13 1.92 7.29 -1.61
C ILE A 13 1.61 8.77 -1.36
N ASP A 14 0.44 9.03 -0.81
CA ASP A 14 0.03 10.37 -0.39
C ASP A 14 -0.73 10.31 0.94
N GLU A 15 -0.81 11.40 1.67
CA GLU A 15 -1.59 11.47 2.91
C GLU A 15 -3.09 11.42 2.60
N PHE A 16 -3.83 10.54 3.27
CA PHE A 16 -5.27 10.44 3.10
C PHE A 16 -5.99 11.51 3.93
N THR A 17 -6.70 12.39 3.25
CA THR A 17 -7.42 13.53 3.86
C THR A 17 -8.95 13.35 3.90
N GLY A 18 -9.43 12.12 3.69
CA GLY A 18 -10.87 11.78 3.72
C GLY A 18 -11.47 11.48 2.36
N THR A 19 -10.81 11.85 1.27
CA THR A 19 -11.19 11.53 -0.12
C THR A 19 -9.99 10.97 -0.87
N LEU A 20 -10.24 10.05 -1.81
CA LEU A 20 -9.21 9.57 -2.71
C LEU A 20 -8.89 10.63 -3.76
N PRO A 21 -7.60 10.88 -4.05
CA PRO A 21 -7.21 11.72 -5.19
C PRO A 21 -7.55 11.02 -6.50
N GLU A 22 -7.68 11.82 -7.57
CA GLU A 22 -7.75 11.28 -8.92
C GLU A 22 -6.42 10.63 -9.33
N ASP A 23 -6.47 9.66 -10.25
CA ASP A 23 -5.27 8.92 -10.68
C ASP A 23 -4.16 9.87 -11.17
N ALA A 24 -4.50 10.91 -11.94
CA ALA A 24 -3.55 11.92 -12.42
C ALA A 24 -2.93 12.77 -11.31
N GLU A 25 -3.60 12.92 -10.16
CA GLU A 25 -3.11 13.70 -9.03
C GLU A 25 -2.13 12.90 -8.16
N ILE A 26 -2.28 11.58 -8.11
CA ILE A 26 -1.39 10.71 -7.33
C ILE A 26 -0.24 10.16 -8.15
N GLU A 27 -0.40 9.95 -9.46
CA GLU A 27 0.62 9.39 -10.35
C GLU A 27 1.71 10.41 -10.74
N VAL A 28 2.18 11.23 -9.79
CA VAL A 28 3.23 12.24 -9.99
C VAL A 28 4.52 11.86 -9.26
N GLU A 29 5.66 12.38 -9.74
CA GLU A 29 6.99 11.99 -9.24
C GLU A 29 7.18 12.32 -7.75
N GLU A 30 6.60 13.40 -7.27
CA GLU A 30 6.69 13.84 -5.86
C GLU A 30 6.00 12.87 -4.90
N LYS A 31 5.04 12.10 -5.39
CA LYS A 31 4.29 11.11 -4.62
C LYS A 31 4.83 9.69 -4.82
N LEU A 32 5.81 9.50 -5.69
CA LEU A 32 6.46 8.20 -5.85
C LEU A 32 7.13 7.82 -4.53
N LEU A 33 6.79 6.63 -4.00
CA LEU A 33 7.38 6.13 -2.76
C LEU A 33 8.85 5.75 -2.96
N GLY A 34 9.16 5.21 -4.12
CA GLY A 34 10.48 4.78 -4.56
C GLY A 34 10.36 3.79 -5.73
N LEU A 35 11.48 3.46 -6.35
CA LEU A 35 11.53 2.36 -7.30
C LEU A 35 11.38 1.05 -6.54
N ILE A 36 10.59 0.14 -7.08
CA ILE A 36 10.31 -1.14 -6.44
C ILE A 36 11.07 -2.27 -7.10
N GLN A 37 11.42 -3.27 -6.30
CA GLN A 37 12.04 -4.52 -6.74
C GLN A 37 11.09 -5.68 -6.46
N SER A 38 11.02 -6.64 -7.38
CA SER A 38 10.15 -7.83 -7.30
C SER A 38 8.65 -7.54 -7.34
N GLY A 39 8.27 -6.34 -7.82
CA GLY A 39 6.87 -5.97 -8.00
C GLY A 39 6.12 -5.69 -6.70
N ALA A 40 4.80 -5.83 -6.77
CA ALA A 40 3.91 -5.72 -5.63
C ALA A 40 2.98 -6.94 -5.55
N SER A 41 2.52 -7.25 -4.35
CA SER A 41 1.53 -8.31 -4.12
C SER A 41 0.39 -7.78 -3.28
N LEU A 42 -0.84 -8.06 -3.72
CA LEU A 42 -2.06 -7.76 -2.99
C LEU A 42 -2.66 -9.06 -2.47
N SER A 43 -2.95 -9.12 -1.18
CA SER A 43 -3.68 -10.21 -0.57
C SER A 43 -4.98 -9.71 0.06
N TYR A 44 -6.06 -10.48 -0.14
CA TYR A 44 -7.34 -10.27 0.53
C TYR A 44 -7.74 -11.53 1.25
N LYS A 45 -8.08 -11.41 2.52
CA LYS A 45 -8.40 -12.55 3.38
C LYS A 45 -9.67 -12.27 4.20
N PRO A 46 -10.81 -12.85 3.81
CA PRO A 46 -12.02 -12.81 4.62
C PRO A 46 -11.98 -13.84 5.75
N SER A 47 -12.54 -13.51 6.90
CA SER A 47 -12.75 -14.41 8.02
C SER A 47 -14.25 -14.63 8.25
N PHE A 48 -14.63 -15.88 8.49
CA PHE A 48 -16.03 -16.26 8.65
C PHE A 48 -16.24 -16.96 9.99
N LYS A 49 -17.38 -16.69 10.62
CA LYS A 49 -17.90 -17.47 11.73
C LYS A 49 -19.06 -18.33 11.24
N GLU A 50 -19.00 -19.61 11.52
CA GLU A 50 -20.08 -20.56 11.21
C GLU A 50 -20.70 -21.07 12.51
N ALA A 51 -22.02 -20.98 12.63
CA ALA A 51 -22.83 -21.61 13.66
C ALA A 51 -23.56 -22.80 13.05
N LYS A 52 -23.49 -23.96 13.72
CA LYS A 52 -24.16 -25.21 13.32
C LYS A 52 -24.96 -25.73 14.49
N ASP A 53 -26.06 -26.43 14.19
CA ASP A 53 -26.74 -27.24 15.19
C ASP A 53 -25.95 -28.53 15.49
N ASP A 54 -26.25 -29.20 16.59
CA ASP A 54 -25.52 -30.40 17.04
C ASP A 54 -25.67 -31.59 16.08
N LEU A 55 -26.69 -31.59 15.26
CA LEU A 55 -26.95 -32.64 14.25
C LEU A 55 -26.38 -32.28 12.86
N GLY A 56 -25.88 -31.07 12.70
CA GLY A 56 -25.34 -30.56 11.43
C GLY A 56 -26.40 -30.37 10.34
N LEU A 57 -27.67 -30.28 10.70
CA LEU A 57 -28.79 -30.11 9.77
C LEU A 57 -29.01 -28.65 9.36
N VAL A 58 -28.58 -27.72 10.21
CA VAL A 58 -28.71 -26.28 9.98
C VAL A 58 -27.36 -25.62 10.23
N SER A 59 -26.91 -24.78 9.28
CA SER A 59 -25.71 -23.96 9.46
C SER A 59 -25.97 -22.52 8.98
N LYS A 60 -25.36 -21.56 9.67
CA LYS A 60 -25.33 -20.15 9.27
C LYS A 60 -23.89 -19.65 9.27
N LYS A 61 -23.46 -19.13 8.14
CA LYS A 61 -22.12 -18.55 7.95
C LYS A 61 -22.23 -17.04 7.81
N ILE A 62 -21.45 -16.29 8.57
CA ILE A 62 -21.39 -14.83 8.50
C ILE A 62 -19.92 -14.40 8.33
N LEU A 63 -19.70 -13.36 7.54
CA LEU A 63 -18.41 -12.69 7.42
C LEU A 63 -18.19 -11.88 8.70
N THR A 64 -17.05 -12.05 9.37
CA THR A 64 -16.74 -11.37 10.64
C THR A 64 -15.64 -10.35 10.49
N GLU A 65 -14.66 -10.61 9.64
CA GLU A 65 -13.52 -9.73 9.41
C GLU A 65 -13.04 -9.83 7.97
N GLU A 66 -12.41 -8.77 7.50
CA GLU A 66 -11.73 -8.71 6.22
C GLU A 66 -10.36 -8.06 6.42
N GLU A 67 -9.35 -8.63 5.79
CA GLU A 67 -8.00 -8.10 5.80
C GLU A 67 -7.50 -7.98 4.37
N ALA A 68 -6.97 -6.80 4.03
CA ALA A 68 -6.28 -6.59 2.78
C ALA A 68 -4.90 -6.00 3.03
N ILE A 69 -3.87 -6.58 2.40
CA ILE A 69 -2.47 -6.16 2.56
C ILE A 69 -1.83 -6.02 1.20
N LEU A 70 -1.25 -4.85 0.94
CA LEU A 70 -0.41 -4.58 -0.22
C LEU A 70 1.05 -4.58 0.21
N LYS A 71 1.86 -5.46 -0.39
CA LYS A 71 3.30 -5.60 -0.11
C LYS A 71 4.12 -5.18 -1.30
N SER A 72 5.26 -4.53 -1.05
CA SER A 72 6.23 -4.19 -2.10
C SER A 72 7.63 -4.00 -1.51
N GLY A 73 8.66 -4.34 -2.29
CA GLY A 73 10.05 -4.03 -1.96
C GLY A 73 10.44 -2.66 -2.49
N VAL A 74 10.68 -1.69 -1.62
CA VAL A 74 11.14 -0.34 -1.99
C VAL A 74 12.66 -0.31 -2.05
N MET A 75 13.21 -0.16 -3.25
CA MET A 75 14.65 -0.22 -3.51
C MET A 75 15.33 1.16 -3.42
N THR A 76 14.67 2.22 -3.89
CA THR A 76 15.18 3.59 -3.77
C THR A 76 14.44 4.32 -2.65
N TRP A 77 15.18 4.79 -1.65
CA TRP A 77 14.59 5.39 -0.46
C TRP A 77 15.48 6.49 0.14
N ASN A 78 14.86 7.34 0.92
CA ASN A 78 15.51 8.40 1.69
C ASN A 78 14.77 8.64 3.02
N GLY A 79 15.16 9.66 3.78
CA GLY A 79 14.54 9.96 5.06
C GLY A 79 13.04 10.28 4.98
N ASN A 80 12.56 10.83 3.87
CA ASN A 80 11.13 11.08 3.66
C ASN A 80 10.37 9.79 3.40
N THR A 81 10.98 8.84 2.69
CA THR A 81 10.43 7.48 2.53
C THR A 81 10.26 6.81 3.89
N LEU A 82 11.28 6.88 4.76
CA LEU A 82 11.21 6.32 6.12
C LEU A 82 10.11 6.98 6.95
N LYS A 83 9.90 8.30 6.81
CA LYS A 83 8.79 9.00 7.46
C LYS A 83 7.42 8.47 7.04
N ARG A 84 7.22 8.21 5.75
CA ARG A 84 5.96 7.66 5.21
C ARG A 84 5.71 6.20 5.62
N LEU A 85 6.79 5.45 5.89
CA LEU A 85 6.73 4.05 6.32
C LEU A 85 6.66 3.86 7.84
N CYS A 86 6.85 4.93 8.62
CA CYS A 86 6.90 4.82 10.08
C CYS A 86 6.11 5.96 10.75
N SER A 87 5.02 5.61 11.39
CA SER A 87 4.08 6.54 12.04
C SER A 87 4.63 7.28 13.28
N THR A 88 5.83 6.93 13.74
CA THR A 88 6.54 7.62 14.84
C THR A 88 7.76 8.40 14.35
N ALA A 89 7.97 8.50 13.03
CA ALA A 89 9.14 9.15 12.47
C ALA A 89 8.97 10.67 12.39
N ARG A 90 10.01 11.39 12.78
CA ARG A 90 10.13 12.85 12.68
C ARG A 90 11.37 13.18 11.86
N VAL A 91 11.22 14.06 10.89
CA VAL A 91 12.30 14.50 10.00
C VAL A 91 12.70 15.95 10.33
N GLU A 92 13.98 16.16 10.52
CA GLU A 92 14.60 17.48 10.72
C GLU A 92 15.64 17.68 9.61
N GLU A 93 15.68 18.87 9.03
CA GLU A 93 16.64 19.22 7.98
C GLU A 93 17.52 20.39 8.43
N ASP A 94 18.84 20.17 8.46
CA ASP A 94 19.85 21.21 8.63
C ASP A 94 20.35 21.62 7.24
N THR A 95 19.82 22.72 6.73
CA THR A 95 20.18 23.23 5.39
C THR A 95 21.61 23.69 5.30
N ALA A 96 22.20 24.22 6.40
CA ALA A 96 23.57 24.69 6.45
C ALA A 96 24.58 23.54 6.34
N LYS A 97 24.28 22.40 6.99
CA LYS A 97 25.11 21.21 6.95
C LYS A 97 24.71 20.25 5.84
N LYS A 98 23.58 20.50 5.13
CA LYS A 98 22.99 19.61 4.14
C LYS A 98 22.73 18.20 4.71
N VAL A 99 22.23 18.14 5.95
CA VAL A 99 21.94 16.87 6.66
C VAL A 99 20.47 16.78 6.95
N ARG A 100 19.90 15.61 6.64
CA ARG A 100 18.54 15.22 7.04
C ARG A 100 18.65 14.18 8.16
N THR A 101 18.02 14.45 9.28
CA THR A 101 17.94 13.56 10.43
C THR A 101 16.54 13.00 10.57
N VAL A 102 16.43 11.68 10.67
CA VAL A 102 15.16 11.00 10.93
C VAL A 102 15.21 10.40 12.33
N LYS A 103 14.34 10.87 13.20
CA LYS A 103 14.16 10.35 14.57
C LYS A 103 12.96 9.42 14.58
N ILE A 104 13.15 8.17 14.97
CA ILE A 104 12.12 7.14 14.97
C ILE A 104 11.93 6.61 16.38
N GLY A 105 10.67 6.43 16.78
CA GLY A 105 10.30 5.85 18.07
C GLY A 105 9.66 6.84 19.04
N GLY A 106 9.23 6.27 20.17
CA GLY A 106 8.43 6.94 21.19
C GLY A 106 6.94 6.85 20.87
N THR A 107 6.19 6.10 21.69
CA THR A 107 4.74 5.86 21.47
C THR A 107 3.92 7.16 21.45
N GLY A 108 4.35 8.19 22.19
CA GLY A 108 3.72 9.52 22.16
C GLY A 108 3.94 10.30 20.87
N ASN A 109 4.76 9.82 19.95
CA ASN A 109 5.01 10.43 18.64
C ASN A 109 4.20 9.77 17.51
N TYR A 110 3.28 8.87 17.85
CA TYR A 110 2.37 8.27 16.88
C TYR A 110 1.50 9.36 16.24
N ASP A 111 1.59 9.50 14.93
CA ASP A 111 0.92 10.58 14.18
C ASP A 111 -0.51 10.22 13.75
N GLY A 112 -0.89 8.93 13.81
CA GLY A 112 -2.22 8.43 13.43
C GLY A 112 -2.57 8.62 11.96
N LYS A 113 -1.60 8.97 11.12
CA LYS A 113 -1.83 9.25 9.70
C LYS A 113 -2.14 7.99 8.92
N LYS A 114 -3.08 8.13 8.01
CA LYS A 114 -3.38 7.16 6.97
C LYS A 114 -2.86 7.69 5.64
N TYR A 115 -2.48 6.78 4.79
CA TYR A 115 -1.97 7.10 3.46
C TYR A 115 -2.82 6.42 2.40
N VAL A 116 -2.94 7.07 1.26
CA VAL A 116 -3.37 6.44 0.01
C VAL A 116 -2.14 5.76 -0.57
N ILE A 117 -2.20 4.46 -0.74
CA ILE A 117 -1.16 3.65 -1.38
C ILE A 117 -1.72 3.21 -2.72
N HIS A 118 -1.05 3.63 -3.79
CA HIS A 118 -1.52 3.47 -5.16
C HIS A 118 -0.44 2.79 -5.99
N PHE A 119 -0.73 1.57 -6.42
CA PHE A 119 0.13 0.79 -7.31
C PHE A 119 -0.40 0.87 -8.73
N VAL A 120 0.49 1.12 -9.68
CA VAL A 120 0.17 1.20 -11.11
C VAL A 120 1.06 0.26 -11.88
N HIS A 121 0.45 -0.69 -12.58
CA HIS A 121 1.09 -1.47 -13.63
C HIS A 121 0.68 -0.89 -14.97
N LYS A 122 1.67 -0.42 -15.73
CA LYS A 122 1.45 0.17 -17.07
C LYS A 122 1.64 -0.88 -18.15
N ASP A 123 0.64 -1.07 -18.97
CA ASP A 123 0.69 -1.96 -20.14
C ASP A 123 0.04 -1.30 -21.35
N ALA A 124 0.88 -0.99 -22.36
CA ALA A 124 0.42 -0.32 -23.59
C ALA A 124 -0.43 -1.21 -24.51
N VAL A 125 -0.45 -2.51 -24.30
CA VAL A 125 -1.17 -3.48 -25.14
C VAL A 125 -2.49 -3.88 -24.48
N ASP A 126 -2.40 -4.27 -23.21
CA ASP A 126 -3.52 -4.85 -22.45
C ASP A 126 -4.24 -3.84 -21.55
N GLY A 127 -3.75 -2.60 -21.48
CA GLY A 127 -4.29 -1.52 -20.65
C GLY A 127 -3.73 -1.54 -19.23
N ASP A 128 -3.74 -0.37 -18.60
CA ASP A 128 -3.19 -0.16 -17.28
C ASP A 128 -4.04 -0.82 -16.18
N ILE A 129 -3.35 -1.31 -15.14
CA ILE A 129 -3.99 -1.81 -13.92
C ILE A 129 -3.57 -0.91 -12.75
N ARG A 130 -4.55 -0.48 -11.97
CA ARG A 130 -4.36 0.35 -10.79
C ARG A 130 -4.98 -0.31 -9.56
N ILE A 131 -4.22 -0.34 -8.47
CA ILE A 131 -4.67 -0.86 -7.18
C ILE A 131 -4.48 0.24 -6.14
N THR A 132 -5.57 0.65 -5.51
CA THR A 132 -5.54 1.67 -4.47
C THR A 132 -6.08 1.11 -3.16
N ILE A 133 -5.35 1.34 -2.08
CA ILE A 133 -5.79 1.09 -0.71
C ILE A 133 -5.53 2.33 0.13
N VAL A 134 -6.27 2.47 1.22
CA VAL A 134 -5.98 3.46 2.27
C VAL A 134 -5.52 2.72 3.50
N GLY A 135 -4.38 3.11 4.07
CA GLY A 135 -3.86 2.42 5.23
C GLY A 135 -2.50 2.94 5.69
N SER A 136 -1.78 2.13 6.43
CA SER A 136 -0.44 2.43 6.93
C SER A 136 0.45 1.19 6.87
N ASN A 137 1.76 1.41 6.88
CA ASN A 137 2.71 0.32 7.04
C ASN A 137 2.75 -0.12 8.51
N GLU A 138 2.25 -1.30 8.80
CA GLU A 138 2.19 -1.86 10.16
C GLU A 138 3.32 -2.87 10.45
N ALA A 139 4.01 -3.35 9.41
CA ALA A 139 5.12 -4.30 9.57
C ALA A 139 6.44 -3.63 9.98
N GLY A 140 6.51 -2.28 10.01
CA GLY A 140 7.75 -1.57 10.21
C GLY A 140 8.65 -1.63 8.98
N PHE A 141 9.97 -1.61 9.21
CA PHE A 141 10.96 -1.79 8.14
C PHE A 141 12.27 -2.36 8.69
N GLU A 142 13.04 -2.96 7.81
CA GLU A 142 14.40 -3.41 8.06
C GLU A 142 15.34 -2.78 7.02
N LEU A 143 16.50 -2.33 7.47
CA LEU A 143 17.58 -1.84 6.61
C LEU A 143 18.77 -2.79 6.75
N ALA A 144 18.93 -3.68 5.79
CA ALA A 144 20.05 -4.62 5.74
C ALA A 144 21.12 -4.10 4.77
N PHE A 145 22.28 -3.71 5.31
CA PHE A 145 23.41 -3.26 4.50
C PHE A 145 24.36 -4.43 4.28
N ALA A 146 24.45 -4.91 3.06
CA ALA A 146 25.35 -5.98 2.66
C ALA A 146 26.24 -5.55 1.49
N LYS A 147 27.43 -6.15 1.37
CA LYS A 147 28.41 -5.77 0.35
C LYS A 147 27.98 -6.08 -1.07
N ASP A 148 27.16 -7.11 -1.22
CA ASP A 148 26.80 -7.75 -2.50
C ASP A 148 25.29 -7.74 -2.80
N LYS A 149 24.52 -7.00 -2.00
CA LYS A 149 23.05 -6.91 -2.16
C LYS A 149 22.56 -5.49 -1.93
N GLU A 150 21.57 -5.11 -2.69
CA GLU A 150 20.85 -3.85 -2.49
C GLU A 150 20.09 -3.88 -1.17
N THR A 151 20.00 -2.72 -0.52
CA THR A 151 19.13 -2.54 0.64
C THR A 151 17.71 -2.25 0.15
N VAL A 152 16.83 -3.23 0.28
CA VAL A 152 15.40 -3.13 -0.08
C VAL A 152 14.57 -3.09 1.17
N ILE A 153 13.65 -2.13 1.25
CA ILE A 153 12.69 -2.04 2.34
C ILE A 153 11.42 -2.81 1.95
N ASN A 154 11.14 -3.89 2.66
CA ASN A 154 9.89 -4.64 2.48
C ASN A 154 8.77 -3.93 3.25
N ALA A 155 7.95 -3.18 2.52
CA ALA A 155 6.80 -2.49 3.08
C ALA A 155 5.54 -3.35 2.98
N GLU A 156 4.75 -3.37 4.06
CA GLU A 156 3.45 -4.07 4.13
C GLU A 156 2.38 -3.10 4.59
N PHE A 157 1.56 -2.66 3.65
CA PHE A 157 0.49 -1.71 3.93
C PHE A 157 -0.80 -2.47 4.21
N LYS A 158 -1.31 -2.32 5.42
CA LYS A 158 -2.59 -2.88 5.83
C LYS A 158 -3.72 -1.90 5.50
N ALA A 159 -4.68 -2.37 4.71
CA ALA A 159 -5.81 -1.55 4.28
C ALA A 159 -6.79 -1.29 5.43
N GLN A 160 -7.36 -0.12 5.41
CA GLN A 160 -8.46 0.33 6.26
C GLN A 160 -9.61 0.83 5.37
N PRO A 161 -10.86 0.85 5.86
CA PRO A 161 -11.97 1.38 5.11
C PRO A 161 -11.68 2.80 4.60
N GLN A 162 -11.91 3.02 3.29
CA GLN A 162 -11.65 4.28 2.60
C GLN A 162 -12.92 5.11 2.38
N ASP A 163 -14.08 4.49 2.60
CA ASP A 163 -15.39 5.09 2.41
C ASP A 163 -16.41 4.55 3.43
N ASN A 164 -17.65 5.04 3.36
CA ASN A 164 -18.75 4.62 4.24
C ASN A 164 -19.32 3.23 3.91
N GLU A 165 -18.91 2.65 2.78
CA GLU A 165 -19.30 1.29 2.36
C GLU A 165 -18.32 0.24 2.88
N GLY A 166 -17.18 0.69 3.46
CA GLY A 166 -16.17 -0.19 4.01
C GLY A 166 -15.20 -0.73 2.96
N THR A 167 -15.07 -0.08 1.82
CA THR A 167 -14.17 -0.50 0.74
C THR A 167 -12.72 -0.54 1.21
N LEU A 168 -12.07 -1.69 1.08
CA LEU A 168 -10.65 -1.87 1.42
C LEU A 168 -9.73 -1.75 0.21
N ILE A 169 -10.19 -2.21 -0.96
CA ILE A 169 -9.41 -2.27 -2.19
C ILE A 169 -10.23 -1.63 -3.31
N LEU A 170 -9.64 -0.67 -4.00
CA LEU A 170 -10.14 -0.18 -5.26
C LEU A 170 -9.24 -0.72 -6.37
N TYR A 171 -9.78 -1.59 -7.21
CA TYR A 171 -9.13 -2.14 -8.38
C TYR A 171 -9.74 -1.49 -9.63
N LYS A 172 -8.88 -0.92 -10.46
CA LYS A 172 -9.25 -0.36 -11.75
C LYS A 172 -8.42 -1.02 -12.84
N GLU A 173 -9.05 -1.36 -13.93
CA GLU A 173 -8.36 -1.82 -15.15
C GLU A 173 -8.90 -1.07 -16.36
N GLU A 174 -8.00 -0.77 -17.27
CA GLU A 174 -8.38 -0.26 -18.57
C GLU A 174 -8.74 -1.46 -19.47
N ASP A 175 -9.96 -1.46 -19.98
CA ASP A 175 -10.46 -2.51 -20.87
C ASP A 175 -11.15 -1.86 -22.08
N SER A 176 -10.55 -1.98 -23.25
CA SER A 176 -11.06 -1.44 -24.51
C SER A 176 -12.37 -2.08 -24.98
N SER A 177 -12.78 -3.18 -24.38
CA SER A 177 -14.05 -3.84 -24.68
C SER A 177 -15.27 -3.23 -23.98
N ILE A 178 -15.04 -2.38 -22.96
CA ILE A 178 -16.10 -1.64 -22.27
C ILE A 178 -16.55 -0.50 -23.16
N THR A 179 -17.76 -0.61 -23.69
CA THR A 179 -18.39 0.44 -24.51
C THR A 179 -19.31 1.31 -23.66
N ALA A 180 -19.37 2.60 -24.00
CA ALA A 180 -20.26 3.57 -23.36
C ALA A 180 -21.74 3.30 -23.66
#